data_bb25046533f7a98f9f5a9e531442ff62
#
_entry.id   bb25046533f7a98f9f5a9e531442ff62
#
_cell.length_a   1.000
_cell.length_b   1.000
_cell.length_c   1.000
_cell.angle_alpha   90.00
_cell.angle_beta   90.00
_cell.angle_gamma   90.00
#
_symmetry.space_group_name_H-M   'P 1'
#
loop_
_entity.id
_entity.type
_entity.pdbx_description
1 polymer ?
#
loop_
_entity_poly.entity_id
_entity_poly.type
_entity_poly.pdbx_seq_one_letter_code
_entity_poly.pdbx_strand_id
1 'polypeptide(L)'
;LFAFSGAGHQFGLDFAGHDELKPRLAKQPANTRDGRNPPVQYVYTERQHAEDHRNLSGFANLARSEVRQLLANTVTYMIFDDHEVTDDWNISKQNARQLSTTPIGRYVLINALQTYFLCQHWGNQPSLVKSEVAKLKTLLEQDTPADHKEWDWLLERYWGYELEQTPPVAVLDTRTHREFSKRGKHSLGLMSDQQIQQLGQRLSGFHQCRTLIVVSPTPTYGFSHI
;
A
#
# COMPACT_ATOMS: atom_id res chain seq x y z
N LEU A 1 1.53 -10.27 2.64
CA LEU A 1 1.28 -11.46 1.80
C LEU A 1 2.54 -12.17 1.39
N PHE A 2 3.62 -11.49 1.03
CA PHE A 2 4.91 -12.12 0.74
C PHE A 2 5.40 -12.95 1.95
N ALA A 3 5.26 -12.41 3.15
CA ALA A 3 5.52 -13.14 4.39
C ALA A 3 4.54 -14.32 4.56
N PHE A 4 3.26 -14.14 4.27
CA PHE A 4 2.23 -15.19 4.35
C PHE A 4 2.43 -16.32 3.32
N SER A 5 2.97 -16.01 2.15
CA SER A 5 3.26 -17.05 1.14
C SER A 5 4.47 -17.93 1.50
N GLY A 6 5.29 -17.50 2.44
CA GLY A 6 6.56 -18.15 2.77
C GLY A 6 7.63 -18.02 1.68
N ALA A 7 7.37 -17.25 0.63
CA ALA A 7 8.27 -17.10 -0.51
C ALA A 7 9.61 -16.47 -0.12
N GLY A 8 9.62 -15.58 0.88
CA GLY A 8 10.84 -14.95 1.37
C GLY A 8 11.92 -15.95 1.78
N HIS A 9 11.53 -17.08 2.38
CA HIS A 9 12.47 -18.15 2.74
C HIS A 9 12.99 -18.93 1.53
N GLN A 10 12.20 -19.07 0.46
CA GLN A 10 12.62 -19.78 -0.75
C GLN A 10 13.65 -18.99 -1.56
N PHE A 11 13.63 -17.67 -1.45
CA PHE A 11 14.58 -16.78 -2.13
C PHE A 11 15.80 -16.43 -1.26
N GLY A 12 15.96 -17.06 -0.10
CA GLY A 12 17.09 -16.76 0.79
C GLY A 12 17.11 -15.31 1.27
N LEU A 13 15.95 -14.64 1.21
CA LEU A 13 15.79 -13.32 1.81
C LEU A 13 15.83 -13.53 3.33
N ASP A 14 17.03 -13.62 3.81
CA ASP A 14 17.30 -13.51 5.22
C ASP A 14 17.01 -12.05 5.59
N PHE A 15 16.13 -11.82 6.53
CA PHE A 15 15.94 -10.49 7.12
C PHE A 15 17.20 -10.02 7.89
N ALA A 16 18.30 -10.70 7.68
CA ALA A 16 19.62 -10.46 8.25
C ALA A 16 20.41 -9.29 7.63
N GLY A 17 19.83 -8.51 6.74
CA GLY A 17 20.38 -7.18 6.36
C GLY A 17 20.46 -6.18 7.53
N HIS A 18 20.29 -6.69 8.71
CA HIS A 18 20.32 -6.04 10.00
C HIS A 18 21.62 -5.28 10.29
N ASP A 19 22.76 -5.89 10.01
CA ASP A 19 24.06 -5.27 10.35
C ASP A 19 24.45 -4.17 9.35
N GLU A 20 23.93 -4.20 8.14
CA GLU A 20 24.15 -3.15 7.14
C GLU A 20 23.31 -1.89 7.39
N LEU A 21 22.16 -2.01 8.05
CA LEU A 21 21.28 -0.86 8.35
C LEU A 21 21.70 -0.12 9.62
N LYS A 22 22.36 -0.77 10.58
CA LYS A 22 22.83 -0.16 11.82
C LYS A 22 23.63 1.15 11.62
N PRO A 23 24.60 1.23 10.70
CA PRO A 23 25.39 2.44 10.52
C PRO A 23 24.62 3.59 9.86
N ARG A 24 23.56 3.28 9.10
CA ARG A 24 22.76 4.27 8.36
C ARG A 24 21.73 4.95 9.25
N LEU A 25 21.11 4.20 10.15
CA LEU A 25 20.11 4.72 11.10
C LEU A 25 20.73 5.61 12.17
N ALA A 26 21.98 5.32 12.59
CA ALA A 26 22.71 6.09 13.59
C ALA A 26 23.25 7.44 13.08
N LYS A 27 23.25 7.69 11.76
CA LYS A 27 23.89 8.86 11.15
C LYS A 27 22.94 9.89 10.54
N GLN A 28 21.63 9.82 10.76
CA GLN A 28 20.75 10.88 10.29
C GLN A 28 20.90 12.12 11.17
N PRO A 29 21.41 13.25 10.63
CA PRO A 29 21.49 14.49 11.38
C PRO A 29 20.06 14.99 11.64
N ALA A 30 19.80 15.37 12.88
CA ALA A 30 18.57 16.06 13.25
C ALA A 30 18.44 17.33 12.39
N ASN A 31 17.45 17.39 11.52
CA ASN A 31 17.19 18.54 10.67
C ASN A 31 16.43 19.59 11.49
N THR A 32 17.16 20.33 12.29
CA THR A 32 16.66 21.47 13.08
C THR A 32 16.44 22.66 12.18
N ARG A 33 15.25 22.78 11.61
CA ARG A 33 14.77 24.02 10.96
C ARG A 33 13.41 24.41 11.55
N ASP A 34 13.33 24.64 12.81
CA ASP A 34 12.45 25.65 13.43
C ASP A 34 12.67 25.64 14.93
N GLY A 35 13.07 26.78 15.47
CA GLY A 35 13.60 26.93 16.84
C GLY A 35 12.55 26.86 17.96
N ARG A 36 11.51 26.02 17.87
CA ARG A 36 10.46 25.98 18.91
C ARG A 36 10.22 24.63 19.59
N ASN A 37 10.67 23.53 19.02
CA ASN A 37 10.79 22.25 19.73
C ASN A 37 11.83 21.43 18.97
N PRO A 38 12.86 20.85 19.62
CA PRO A 38 13.68 19.85 18.95
C PRO A 38 12.76 18.72 18.50
N PRO A 39 12.89 18.25 17.25
CA PRO A 39 12.14 17.07 16.83
C PRO A 39 12.45 15.96 17.83
N VAL A 40 11.43 15.24 18.27
CA VAL A 40 11.61 14.03 19.07
C VAL A 40 12.50 13.13 18.23
N GLN A 41 13.76 13.02 18.62
CA GLN A 41 14.71 12.17 17.95
C GLN A 41 14.35 10.74 18.34
N TYR A 42 13.58 10.06 17.49
CA TYR A 42 13.39 8.63 17.61
C TYR A 42 14.74 7.96 17.34
N VAL A 43 15.47 7.76 18.39
CA VAL A 43 16.66 6.90 18.36
C VAL A 43 16.16 5.47 18.39
N TYR A 44 16.07 4.86 17.21
CA TYR A 44 15.77 3.44 17.09
C TYR A 44 16.92 2.67 17.74
N THR A 45 16.66 2.09 18.88
CA THR A 45 17.68 1.40 19.69
C THR A 45 17.96 0.00 19.14
N GLU A 46 19.15 -0.52 19.35
CA GLU A 46 19.49 -1.92 19.01
C GLU A 46 18.50 -2.94 19.60
N ARG A 47 17.98 -2.63 20.79
CA ARG A 47 16.97 -3.46 21.43
C ARG A 47 15.65 -3.48 20.66
N GLN A 48 15.15 -2.31 20.26
CA GLN A 48 13.92 -2.20 19.46
C GLN A 48 14.09 -2.92 18.12
N HIS A 49 15.23 -2.76 17.48
CA HIS A 49 15.54 -3.42 16.24
C HIS A 49 15.59 -4.95 16.39
N ALA A 50 16.23 -5.48 17.43
CA ALA A 50 16.26 -6.92 17.70
C ALA A 50 14.88 -7.48 18.06
N GLU A 51 14.02 -6.66 18.66
CA GLU A 51 12.64 -7.02 18.99
C GLU A 51 11.78 -7.06 17.73
N ASP A 52 11.87 -6.07 16.86
CA ASP A 52 11.15 -6.03 15.59
C ASP A 52 11.58 -7.19 14.68
N HIS A 53 12.87 -7.49 14.61
CA HIS A 53 13.37 -8.63 13.85
C HIS A 53 12.80 -9.97 14.38
N ARG A 54 12.76 -10.16 15.70
CA ARG A 54 12.14 -11.34 16.30
C ARG A 54 10.64 -11.42 15.99
N ASN A 55 9.94 -10.31 16.07
CA ASN A 55 8.51 -10.24 15.79
C ASN A 55 8.21 -10.54 14.31
N LEU A 56 8.98 -9.99 13.38
CA LEU A 56 8.87 -10.27 11.96
C LEU A 56 9.19 -11.74 11.64
N SER A 57 10.24 -12.29 12.26
CA SER A 57 10.60 -13.70 12.07
C SER A 57 9.55 -14.63 12.68
N GLY A 58 9.02 -14.29 13.85
CA GLY A 58 7.92 -15.01 14.49
C GLY A 58 6.65 -15.00 13.64
N PHE A 59 6.29 -13.83 13.14
CA PHE A 59 5.16 -13.65 12.23
C PHE A 59 5.33 -14.45 10.93
N ALA A 60 6.50 -14.38 10.29
CA ALA A 60 6.78 -15.12 9.06
C ALA A 60 6.69 -16.65 9.28
N ASN A 61 7.14 -17.15 10.44
CA ASN A 61 7.04 -18.55 10.78
C ASN A 61 5.58 -18.99 11.04
N LEU A 62 4.80 -18.19 11.76
CA LEU A 62 3.37 -18.44 11.98
C LEU A 62 2.59 -18.41 10.66
N ALA A 63 2.85 -17.40 9.83
CA ALA A 63 2.23 -17.25 8.52
C ALA A 63 2.52 -18.43 7.57
N ARG A 64 3.63 -19.12 7.79
CA ARG A 64 4.11 -20.17 6.91
C ARG A 64 3.22 -21.41 6.87
N SER A 65 2.58 -21.78 7.97
CA SER A 65 1.74 -22.97 8.07
C SER A 65 0.25 -22.66 8.07
N GLU A 66 -0.21 -21.95 9.05
CA GLU A 66 -1.64 -21.80 9.36
C GLU A 66 -2.32 -20.73 8.51
N VAL A 67 -1.76 -19.53 8.45
CA VAL A 67 -2.34 -18.43 7.66
C VAL A 67 -2.29 -18.73 6.17
N ARG A 68 -1.20 -19.35 5.70
CA ARG A 68 -1.11 -19.77 4.30
C ARG A 68 -2.17 -20.82 3.94
N GLN A 69 -2.40 -21.80 4.82
CA GLN A 69 -3.47 -22.79 4.61
C GLN A 69 -4.85 -22.13 4.60
N LEU A 70 -5.11 -21.20 5.52
CA LEU A 70 -6.35 -20.46 5.57
C LEU A 70 -6.59 -19.71 4.26
N LEU A 71 -5.62 -18.90 3.82
CA LEU A 71 -5.74 -18.12 2.59
C LEU A 71 -5.81 -18.96 1.32
N ALA A 72 -5.18 -20.16 1.31
CA ALA A 72 -5.26 -21.07 0.19
C ALA A 72 -6.63 -21.77 0.06
N ASN A 73 -7.40 -21.83 1.14
CA ASN A 73 -8.69 -22.52 1.20
C ASN A 73 -9.89 -21.56 1.36
N THR A 74 -9.63 -20.26 1.46
CA THR A 74 -10.68 -19.25 1.66
C THR A 74 -10.56 -18.21 0.55
N VAL A 75 -11.68 -17.95 -0.16
CA VAL A 75 -11.75 -16.87 -1.13
C VAL A 75 -11.50 -15.55 -0.40
N THR A 76 -10.43 -14.88 -0.78
CA THR A 76 -9.97 -13.68 -0.10
C THR A 76 -9.78 -12.56 -1.11
N TYR A 77 -10.44 -11.43 -0.87
CA TYR A 77 -10.30 -10.20 -1.65
C TYR A 77 -9.61 -9.14 -0.80
N MET A 78 -8.75 -8.36 -1.39
CA MET A 78 -7.88 -7.45 -0.66
C MET A 78 -7.88 -6.05 -1.24
N ILE A 79 -7.79 -5.06 -0.37
CA ILE A 79 -7.51 -3.67 -0.70
C ILE A 79 -6.56 -3.11 0.36
N PHE A 80 -5.65 -2.24 -0.04
CA PHE A 80 -4.70 -1.61 0.87
C PHE A 80 -5.36 -0.53 1.74
N ASP A 81 -4.77 -0.28 2.90
CA ASP A 81 -5.09 0.85 3.77
C ASP A 81 -3.98 1.93 3.71
N ASP A 82 -3.45 2.41 4.82
CA ASP A 82 -2.41 3.44 4.90
C ASP A 82 -1.06 2.91 5.37
N HIS A 83 -0.90 1.61 5.49
CA HIS A 83 0.32 0.98 5.98
C HIS A 83 1.09 0.15 4.94
N GLU A 84 0.56 -0.07 3.74
CA GLU A 84 1.22 -0.90 2.73
C GLU A 84 2.46 -0.25 2.11
N VAL A 85 2.57 1.07 2.16
CA VAL A 85 3.70 1.82 1.58
C VAL A 85 4.58 2.39 2.69
N THR A 86 4.01 3.24 3.51
CA THR A 86 4.62 3.83 4.72
C THR A 86 3.52 4.01 5.74
N ASP A 87 3.88 4.23 6.99
CA ASP A 87 2.93 4.66 8.00
C ASP A 87 2.24 5.96 7.54
N ASP A 88 0.93 6.04 7.71
CA ASP A 88 0.11 7.19 7.29
C ASP A 88 0.20 7.53 5.78
N TRP A 89 0.40 6.54 4.90
CA TRP A 89 0.49 6.77 3.45
C TRP A 89 -0.70 7.57 2.90
N ASN A 90 -0.39 8.68 2.22
CA ASN A 90 -1.36 9.59 1.62
C ASN A 90 -2.42 10.17 2.58
N ILE A 91 -2.19 10.20 3.90
CA ILE A 91 -3.06 10.91 4.85
C ILE A 91 -2.84 12.41 4.76
N SER A 92 -1.61 12.86 4.54
CA SER A 92 -1.28 14.27 4.42
C SER A 92 -0.71 14.64 3.06
N LYS A 93 -0.94 15.89 2.64
CA LYS A 93 -0.33 16.46 1.43
C LYS A 93 1.20 16.41 1.44
N GLN A 94 1.80 16.57 2.62
CA GLN A 94 3.25 16.52 2.77
C GLN A 94 3.78 15.10 2.50
N ASN A 95 3.15 14.08 3.10
CA ASN A 95 3.50 12.68 2.88
C ASN A 95 3.35 12.31 1.39
N ALA A 96 2.19 12.61 0.79
CA ALA A 96 1.94 12.36 -0.62
C ALA A 96 3.00 13.00 -1.53
N ARG A 97 3.37 14.27 -1.24
CA ARG A 97 4.40 14.96 -1.99
C ARG A 97 5.78 14.35 -1.81
N GLN A 98 6.18 14.00 -0.59
CA GLN A 98 7.48 13.38 -0.33
C GLN A 98 7.63 12.06 -1.08
N LEU A 99 6.61 11.21 -1.04
CA LEU A 99 6.62 9.92 -1.73
C LEU A 99 6.62 10.07 -3.26
N SER A 100 5.94 11.06 -3.81
CA SER A 100 5.83 11.21 -5.27
C SER A 100 6.96 12.01 -5.92
N THR A 101 7.63 12.93 -5.19
CA THR A 101 8.59 13.88 -5.78
C THR A 101 10.04 13.64 -5.40
N THR A 102 10.32 12.85 -4.36
CA THR A 102 11.70 12.50 -4.00
C THR A 102 12.11 11.17 -4.63
N PRO A 103 13.37 10.99 -5.10
CA PRO A 103 13.80 9.73 -5.70
C PRO A 103 13.58 8.52 -4.77
N ILE A 104 13.96 8.65 -3.48
CA ILE A 104 13.78 7.57 -2.51
C ILE A 104 12.30 7.32 -2.19
N GLY A 105 11.49 8.38 -2.10
CA GLY A 105 10.03 8.24 -1.88
C GLY A 105 9.38 7.49 -3.04
N ARG A 106 9.72 7.88 -4.27
CA ARG A 106 9.22 7.21 -5.47
C ARG A 106 9.67 5.75 -5.52
N TYR A 107 10.93 5.47 -5.18
CA TYR A 107 11.44 4.11 -5.12
C TYR A 107 10.65 3.24 -4.13
N VAL A 108 10.40 3.74 -2.91
CA VAL A 108 9.61 3.06 -1.89
C VAL A 108 8.18 2.84 -2.38
N LEU A 109 7.54 3.87 -2.93
CA LEU A 109 6.15 3.83 -3.39
C LEU A 109 5.96 2.80 -4.51
N ILE A 110 6.81 2.84 -5.54
CA ILE A 110 6.71 1.92 -6.68
C ILE A 110 6.94 0.47 -6.25
N ASN A 111 7.97 0.20 -5.42
CA ASN A 111 8.22 -1.15 -4.93
C ASN A 111 7.07 -1.70 -4.08
N ALA A 112 6.47 -0.86 -3.24
CA ALA A 112 5.29 -1.26 -2.46
C ALA A 112 4.10 -1.57 -3.36
N LEU A 113 3.81 -0.73 -4.36
CA LEU A 113 2.72 -0.95 -5.31
C LEU A 113 2.94 -2.17 -6.20
N GLN A 114 4.18 -2.46 -6.63
CA GLN A 114 4.52 -3.70 -7.34
C GLN A 114 4.23 -4.92 -6.47
N THR A 115 4.67 -4.88 -5.22
CA THR A 115 4.46 -5.97 -4.26
C THR A 115 2.97 -6.18 -3.98
N TYR A 116 2.24 -5.10 -3.77
CA TYR A 116 0.80 -5.14 -3.60
C TYR A 116 0.10 -5.72 -4.83
N PHE A 117 0.48 -5.28 -6.03
CA PHE A 117 -0.09 -5.80 -7.28
C PHE A 117 0.10 -7.32 -7.40
N LEU A 118 1.33 -7.80 -7.19
CA LEU A 118 1.65 -9.22 -7.34
C LEU A 118 1.02 -10.10 -6.26
N CYS A 119 1.04 -9.65 -5.04
CA CYS A 119 0.70 -10.50 -3.88
C CYS A 119 -0.76 -10.39 -3.44
N GLN A 120 -1.43 -9.29 -3.83
CA GLN A 120 -2.80 -9.02 -3.38
C GLN A 120 -3.74 -8.74 -4.54
N HIS A 121 -3.48 -7.69 -5.31
CA HIS A 121 -4.43 -7.18 -6.28
C HIS A 121 -4.70 -8.16 -7.43
N TRP A 122 -3.68 -8.84 -7.91
CA TRP A 122 -3.82 -9.83 -8.98
C TRP A 122 -4.90 -10.87 -8.67
N GLY A 123 -4.95 -11.34 -7.42
CA GLY A 123 -5.92 -12.32 -6.97
C GLY A 123 -7.38 -11.84 -6.94
N ASN A 124 -7.62 -10.52 -6.92
CA ASN A 124 -8.97 -9.96 -6.87
C ASN A 124 -9.74 -10.18 -8.18
N GLN A 125 -9.10 -9.95 -9.33
CA GLN A 125 -9.70 -10.06 -10.67
C GLN A 125 -8.70 -10.59 -11.69
N PRO A 126 -8.23 -11.85 -11.59
CA PRO A 126 -7.10 -12.35 -12.35
C PRO A 126 -7.30 -12.34 -13.88
N SER A 127 -8.53 -12.44 -14.34
CA SER A 127 -8.85 -12.38 -15.79
C SER A 127 -8.73 -10.98 -16.37
N LEU A 128 -8.99 -9.94 -15.58
CA LEU A 128 -9.01 -8.55 -16.05
C LEU A 128 -7.62 -7.91 -16.06
N VAL A 129 -6.69 -8.39 -15.23
CA VAL A 129 -5.35 -7.79 -15.08
C VAL A 129 -4.25 -8.49 -15.89
N LYS A 130 -4.60 -9.35 -16.85
CA LYS A 130 -3.61 -10.12 -17.63
C LYS A 130 -2.59 -9.25 -18.36
N SER A 131 -3.03 -8.17 -18.99
CA SER A 131 -2.15 -7.24 -19.72
C SER A 131 -1.18 -6.52 -18.79
N GLU A 132 -1.65 -6.16 -17.61
CA GLU A 132 -0.86 -5.47 -16.59
C GLU A 132 0.17 -6.42 -15.96
N VAL A 133 -0.19 -7.68 -15.73
CA VAL A 133 0.75 -8.74 -15.33
C VAL A 133 1.85 -8.92 -16.36
N ALA A 134 1.51 -8.95 -17.66
CA ALA A 134 2.49 -9.05 -18.73
C ALA A 134 3.43 -7.82 -18.76
N LYS A 135 2.87 -6.62 -18.60
CA LYS A 135 3.66 -5.38 -18.50
C LYS A 135 4.61 -5.41 -17.31
N LEU A 136 4.10 -5.76 -16.14
CA LEU A 136 4.91 -5.86 -14.92
C LEU A 136 6.05 -6.87 -15.08
N LYS A 137 5.75 -8.05 -15.65
CA LYS A 137 6.74 -9.07 -15.94
C LYS A 137 7.86 -8.53 -16.83
N THR A 138 7.50 -7.85 -17.93
CA THR A 138 8.48 -7.26 -18.86
C THR A 138 9.40 -6.25 -18.14
N LEU A 139 8.84 -5.36 -17.34
CA LEU A 139 9.62 -4.36 -16.61
C LEU A 139 10.56 -4.98 -15.57
N LEU A 140 10.13 -6.05 -14.90
CA LEU A 140 10.96 -6.79 -13.95
C LEU A 140 12.08 -7.58 -14.67
N GLU A 141 11.79 -8.20 -15.80
CA GLU A 141 12.79 -8.94 -16.60
C GLU A 141 13.85 -8.02 -17.22
N GLN A 142 13.49 -6.78 -17.47
CA GLN A 142 14.40 -5.74 -17.95
C GLN A 142 15.19 -5.04 -16.83
N ASP A 143 14.95 -5.44 -15.57
CA ASP A 143 15.54 -4.78 -14.39
C ASP A 143 15.30 -3.25 -14.39
N THR A 144 14.11 -2.83 -14.82
CA THR A 144 13.75 -1.41 -14.93
C THR A 144 13.74 -0.77 -13.56
N PRO A 145 14.55 0.28 -13.32
CA PRO A 145 14.61 0.93 -12.01
C PRO A 145 13.25 1.45 -11.55
N ALA A 146 12.96 1.33 -10.25
CA ALA A 146 11.66 1.70 -9.68
C ALA A 146 11.34 3.21 -9.83
N ASP A 147 12.32 4.08 -10.01
CA ASP A 147 12.13 5.50 -10.27
C ASP A 147 11.85 5.82 -11.74
N HIS A 148 11.93 4.83 -12.64
CA HIS A 148 11.67 5.02 -14.06
C HIS A 148 10.19 5.27 -14.33
N LYS A 149 9.90 6.19 -15.27
CA LYS A 149 8.53 6.59 -15.63
C LYS A 149 7.64 5.46 -16.17
N GLU A 150 8.22 4.38 -16.64
CA GLU A 150 7.46 3.21 -17.12
C GLU A 150 6.64 2.55 -16.01
N TRP A 151 6.93 2.86 -14.75
CA TRP A 151 6.14 2.45 -13.60
C TRP A 151 4.97 3.38 -13.26
N ASP A 152 4.82 4.53 -13.94
CA ASP A 152 3.78 5.53 -13.62
C ASP A 152 2.35 4.97 -13.69
N TRP A 153 2.13 3.94 -14.51
CA TRP A 153 0.84 3.28 -14.58
C TRP A 153 0.35 2.71 -13.24
N LEU A 154 1.27 2.35 -12.33
CA LEU A 154 0.91 1.92 -10.97
C LEU A 154 0.38 3.09 -10.14
N LEU A 155 0.86 4.31 -10.40
CA LEU A 155 0.42 5.52 -9.71
C LEU A 155 -0.89 6.06 -10.26
N GLU A 156 -1.12 5.86 -11.56
CA GLU A 156 -2.30 6.34 -12.28
C GLU A 156 -3.50 5.38 -12.19
N ARG A 157 -3.21 4.14 -11.82
CA ARG A 157 -4.21 3.09 -11.74
C ARG A 157 -5.24 3.37 -10.64
N TYR A 158 -6.52 3.09 -10.92
CA TYR A 158 -7.54 2.89 -9.90
C TYR A 158 -7.44 1.45 -9.34
N TRP A 159 -7.29 1.31 -8.04
CA TRP A 159 -7.08 0.02 -7.39
C TRP A 159 -8.35 -0.60 -6.82
N GLY A 160 -9.46 0.13 -6.82
CA GLY A 160 -10.77 -0.43 -6.48
C GLY A 160 -11.26 -1.39 -7.55
N TYR A 161 -12.25 -2.21 -7.18
CA TYR A 161 -12.84 -3.21 -8.07
C TYR A 161 -14.26 -3.56 -7.63
N GLU A 162 -14.99 -4.19 -8.53
CA GLU A 162 -16.35 -4.66 -8.30
C GLU A 162 -16.41 -6.19 -8.41
N LEU A 163 -17.25 -6.81 -7.57
CA LEU A 163 -17.53 -8.25 -7.62
C LEU A 163 -19.00 -8.45 -7.99
N GLU A 164 -19.22 -9.10 -9.13
CA GLU A 164 -20.55 -9.44 -9.65
C GLU A 164 -21.07 -10.70 -8.96
N GLN A 165 -21.47 -10.55 -7.71
CA GLN A 165 -22.07 -11.59 -6.90
C GLN A 165 -23.41 -11.12 -6.34
N THR A 166 -24.09 -11.94 -5.54
CA THR A 166 -25.37 -11.57 -4.92
C THR A 166 -25.22 -11.59 -3.40
N PRO A 167 -25.32 -10.44 -2.71
CA PRO A 167 -25.34 -9.09 -3.27
C PRO A 167 -24.00 -8.68 -3.91
N PRO A 168 -23.99 -7.76 -4.89
CA PRO A 168 -22.75 -7.27 -5.47
C PRO A 168 -21.93 -6.45 -4.47
N VAL A 169 -20.61 -6.43 -4.68
CA VAL A 169 -19.68 -5.73 -3.81
C VAL A 169 -18.87 -4.73 -4.63
N ALA A 170 -18.77 -3.50 -4.14
CA ALA A 170 -17.87 -2.48 -4.66
C ALA A 170 -16.77 -2.20 -3.64
N VAL A 171 -15.52 -2.41 -4.00
CA VAL A 171 -14.34 -2.14 -3.18
C VAL A 171 -13.70 -0.84 -3.67
N LEU A 172 -13.60 0.14 -2.80
CA LEU A 172 -13.17 1.49 -3.14
C LEU A 172 -11.67 1.67 -2.98
N ASP A 173 -11.05 2.39 -3.92
CA ASP A 173 -9.72 2.96 -3.72
C ASP A 173 -9.89 4.36 -3.07
N THR A 174 -9.71 4.43 -1.79
CA THR A 174 -9.80 5.68 -1.02
C THR A 174 -8.42 6.21 -0.61
N ARG A 175 -7.36 5.75 -1.29
CA ARG A 175 -5.98 6.04 -0.89
C ARG A 175 -5.16 6.71 -1.99
N THR A 176 -5.12 6.17 -3.21
CA THR A 176 -4.14 6.58 -4.21
C THR A 176 -4.42 7.95 -4.84
N HIS A 177 -5.68 8.34 -4.97
CA HIS A 177 -6.10 9.57 -5.63
C HIS A 177 -6.86 10.52 -4.70
N ARG A 178 -6.37 10.69 -3.49
CA ARG A 178 -6.92 11.66 -2.56
C ARG A 178 -6.71 13.09 -3.05
N GLU A 179 -7.71 13.93 -2.81
CA GLU A 179 -7.59 15.35 -3.05
C GLU A 179 -7.14 16.07 -1.80
N PHE A 180 -6.18 16.99 -1.98
CA PHE A 180 -5.64 17.81 -0.91
C PHE A 180 -5.95 19.27 -1.13
N SER A 181 -6.35 19.97 -0.06
CA SER A 181 -6.51 21.43 -0.07
C SER A 181 -5.24 22.13 -0.55
N LYS A 182 -5.40 23.19 -1.35
CA LYS A 182 -4.27 24.04 -1.76
C LYS A 182 -3.58 24.68 -0.55
N ARG A 183 -4.32 24.98 0.51
CA ARG A 183 -3.84 25.67 1.73
C ARG A 183 -3.84 24.79 2.98
N GLY A 184 -4.51 23.64 2.97
CA GLY A 184 -4.64 22.75 4.11
C GLY A 184 -3.59 21.65 4.15
N LYS A 185 -3.42 21.05 5.33
CA LYS A 185 -2.54 19.91 5.56
C LYS A 185 -3.26 18.57 5.31
N HIS A 186 -4.57 18.54 5.45
CA HIS A 186 -5.40 17.34 5.37
C HIS A 186 -6.03 17.17 4.00
N SER A 187 -6.44 15.95 3.65
CA SER A 187 -7.17 15.68 2.42
C SER A 187 -8.56 16.32 2.47
N LEU A 188 -9.03 16.82 1.32
CA LEU A 188 -10.40 17.33 1.15
C LEU A 188 -11.38 16.21 0.88
N GLY A 189 -10.94 15.16 0.18
CA GLY A 189 -11.76 14.04 -0.22
C GLY A 189 -10.97 12.75 -0.25
N LEU A 190 -11.66 11.64 0.00
CA LEU A 190 -11.07 10.30 -0.07
C LEU A 190 -10.80 9.85 -1.49
N MET A 191 -11.51 10.44 -2.45
CA MET A 191 -11.44 10.17 -3.88
C MET A 191 -11.53 11.49 -4.64
N SER A 192 -10.95 11.55 -5.83
CA SER A 192 -11.12 12.70 -6.72
C SER A 192 -12.51 12.71 -7.35
N ASP A 193 -12.97 13.89 -7.79
CA ASP A 193 -14.25 14.03 -8.52
C ASP A 193 -14.31 13.11 -9.75
N GLN A 194 -13.19 12.98 -10.46
CA GLN A 194 -13.08 12.09 -11.61
C GLN A 194 -13.31 10.62 -11.21
N GLN A 195 -12.76 10.18 -10.10
CA GLN A 195 -12.96 8.81 -9.61
C GLN A 195 -14.39 8.57 -9.14
N ILE A 196 -15.01 9.56 -8.50
CA ILE A 196 -16.42 9.47 -8.09
C ILE A 196 -17.32 9.31 -9.32
N GLN A 197 -17.08 10.07 -10.40
CA GLN A 197 -17.81 9.91 -11.65
C GLN A 197 -17.60 8.53 -12.28
N GLN A 198 -16.36 8.06 -12.35
CA GLN A 198 -16.04 6.73 -12.88
C GLN A 198 -16.66 5.61 -12.04
N LEU A 199 -16.67 5.75 -10.71
CA LEU A 199 -17.35 4.83 -9.82
C LEU A 199 -18.85 4.80 -10.09
N GLY A 200 -19.49 5.97 -10.24
CA GLY A 200 -20.91 6.06 -10.60
C GLY A 200 -21.24 5.33 -11.90
N GLN A 201 -20.39 5.46 -12.91
CA GLN A 201 -20.54 4.73 -14.19
C GLN A 201 -20.42 3.21 -14.02
N ARG A 202 -19.43 2.74 -13.25
CA ARG A 202 -19.27 1.30 -12.98
C ARG A 202 -20.42 0.73 -12.17
N LEU A 203 -20.90 1.46 -11.17
CA LEU A 203 -22.02 1.05 -10.34
C LEU A 203 -23.37 1.10 -11.06
N SER A 204 -23.48 1.79 -12.20
CA SER A 204 -24.72 1.85 -12.97
C SER A 204 -25.22 0.47 -13.41
N GLY A 205 -24.32 -0.51 -13.56
CA GLY A 205 -24.71 -1.91 -13.82
C GLY A 205 -25.47 -2.59 -12.68
N PHE A 206 -25.37 -2.05 -11.47
CA PHE A 206 -26.01 -2.62 -10.28
C PHE A 206 -27.32 -1.93 -9.87
N HIS A 207 -27.85 -1.02 -10.68
CA HIS A 207 -29.05 -0.24 -10.36
C HIS A 207 -30.30 -1.07 -10.09
N GLN A 208 -30.37 -2.31 -10.59
CA GLN A 208 -31.48 -3.24 -10.35
C GLN A 208 -31.30 -4.08 -9.07
N CYS A 209 -30.12 -4.02 -8.44
CA CYS A 209 -29.86 -4.77 -7.22
C CYS A 209 -30.49 -4.08 -6.03
N ARG A 210 -31.18 -4.85 -5.17
CA ARG A 210 -31.81 -4.32 -3.93
C ARG A 210 -30.77 -3.93 -2.88
N THR A 211 -29.58 -4.50 -2.95
CA THR A 211 -28.51 -4.31 -1.97
C THR A 211 -27.19 -4.26 -2.70
N LEU A 212 -26.34 -3.31 -2.33
CA LEU A 212 -24.95 -3.20 -2.73
C LEU A 212 -24.09 -3.13 -1.46
N ILE A 213 -23.06 -3.98 -1.38
CA ILE A 213 -22.06 -3.90 -0.31
C ILE A 213 -20.93 -2.98 -0.79
N VAL A 214 -20.64 -1.95 -0.01
CA VAL A 214 -19.52 -1.04 -0.27
C VAL A 214 -18.43 -1.27 0.77
N VAL A 215 -17.23 -1.59 0.32
CA VAL A 215 -16.05 -1.79 1.15
C VAL A 215 -15.11 -0.60 0.98
N SER A 216 -14.81 0.09 2.06
CA SER A 216 -13.88 1.20 2.08
C SER A 216 -12.76 0.93 3.09
N PRO A 217 -11.47 0.99 2.67
CA PRO A 217 -10.34 0.85 3.59
C PRO A 217 -10.16 2.07 4.52
N THR A 218 -10.84 3.18 4.19
CA THR A 218 -10.88 4.37 5.03
C THR A 218 -12.30 4.56 5.55
N PRO A 219 -12.50 4.85 6.85
CA PRO A 219 -13.82 5.17 7.37
C PRO A 219 -14.45 6.34 6.60
N THR A 220 -15.68 6.15 6.11
CA THR A 220 -16.45 7.20 5.43
C THR A 220 -17.13 8.15 6.41
N TYR A 221 -17.34 7.66 7.64
CA TYR A 221 -17.87 8.42 8.75
C TYR A 221 -16.90 8.26 9.92
N GLY A 222 -16.28 9.35 10.35
CA GLY A 222 -15.44 9.42 11.54
C GLY A 222 -16.09 10.28 12.62
N PHE A 223 -15.85 9.94 13.86
CA PHE A 223 -16.12 10.90 14.94
C PHE A 223 -15.12 12.04 14.75
N SER A 224 -15.61 13.28 14.58
CA SER A 224 -14.74 14.44 14.73
C SER A 224 -14.16 14.33 16.14
N HIS A 225 -12.85 14.27 16.26
CA HIS A 225 -12.22 14.40 17.56
C HIS A 225 -12.64 15.74 18.13
N ILE A 226 -13.43 15.68 19.20
CA ILE A 226 -13.83 16.80 20.02
C ILE A 226 -12.60 17.36 20.73
#